data_19b297d27ac02cfa0e01ab110a350e18
#
_entry.id   19b297d27ac02cfa0e01ab110a350e18
#
_cell.length_a   1.000
_cell.length_b   1.000
_cell.length_c   1.000
_cell.angle_alpha   90.00
_cell.angle_beta   90.00
_cell.angle_gamma   90.00
#
_symmetry.space_group_name_H-M   'P 1'
#
loop_
_entity.id
_entity.type
_entity.pdbx_description
1 polymer ?
#
loop_
_entity_poly.entity_id
_entity_poly.type
_entity_poly.pdbx_seq_one_letter_code
_entity_poly.pdbx_strand_id
1 'polypeptide(L)'
;MKKTLFRGLLGAALTILVCLPAASRGKGPKKTCEFTDADFRTEKILEALPIRATFLDEVSWDIPHQNWGVKEWDADFKAMKQMGINTVVLIRAGLGSWIAAPFDCLLRTGKVKYPPVDLVEMFLALSDKYGMDFWFGTYDSCYHWHVGEYEKEIELNMQLIDEVWAKYGHHKSFRGWYLSQEISRRTRNVSKIYAAMGRHAKEISGLS
;
A
#
# COMPACT_ATOMS: atom_id res chain seq x y z
N MET A 1 44.64 -57.00 20.03
CA MET A 1 44.41 -58.27 20.79
C MET A 1 43.21 -58.04 21.73
N LYS A 2 42.33 -59.07 21.77
CA LYS A 2 41.25 -59.37 22.67
C LYS A 2 39.94 -58.60 22.51
N LYS A 3 39.03 -59.32 21.86
CA LYS A 3 37.58 -59.23 21.90
C LYS A 3 37.05 -59.54 23.29
N THR A 4 36.00 -58.89 23.72
CA THR A 4 35.07 -59.53 24.65
C THR A 4 33.64 -59.10 24.29
N LEU A 5 32.88 -60.09 23.84
CA LEU A 5 31.42 -60.07 23.71
C LEU A 5 30.80 -60.10 25.10
N PHE A 6 29.70 -59.33 25.28
CA PHE A 6 28.69 -59.69 26.29
C PHE A 6 27.32 -59.62 25.69
N ARG A 7 26.71 -60.81 25.63
CA ARG A 7 25.27 -61.07 25.34
C ARG A 7 24.52 -60.91 26.68
N GLY A 8 23.35 -60.33 26.64
CA GLY A 8 22.44 -60.34 27.78
C GLY A 8 21.10 -59.74 27.37
N LEU A 9 20.26 -60.60 27.02
CA LEU A 9 18.86 -60.93 27.35
C LEU A 9 17.77 -59.89 27.11
N LEU A 10 16.85 -60.37 26.25
CA LEU A 10 15.47 -59.90 26.00
C LEU A 10 14.67 -59.74 27.31
N GLY A 11 14.03 -58.61 27.45
CA GLY A 11 12.86 -58.37 28.27
C GLY A 11 11.78 -57.73 27.41
N ALA A 12 10.89 -58.52 26.85
CA ALA A 12 9.71 -58.00 26.15
C ALA A 12 8.69 -57.54 27.18
N ALA A 13 8.58 -56.27 27.38
CA ALA A 13 7.41 -55.70 28.07
C ALA A 13 6.31 -55.41 27.09
N LEU A 14 5.28 -56.26 27.09
CA LEU A 14 4.06 -56.10 26.31
C LEU A 14 3.24 -54.96 26.93
N THR A 15 3.36 -53.76 26.43
CA THR A 15 2.51 -52.63 26.81
C THR A 15 1.22 -52.71 25.98
N ILE A 16 0.16 -53.16 26.59
CA ILE A 16 -1.19 -53.14 25.99
C ILE A 16 -1.64 -51.66 25.94
N LEU A 17 -1.54 -51.08 24.77
CA LEU A 17 -2.09 -49.72 24.47
C LEU A 17 -3.60 -49.86 24.29
N VAL A 18 -4.37 -49.56 25.33
CA VAL A 18 -5.83 -49.46 25.25
C VAL A 18 -6.17 -48.22 24.44
N CYS A 19 -6.46 -48.39 23.15
CA CYS A 19 -7.04 -47.36 22.32
C CYS A 19 -8.46 -47.05 22.78
N LEU A 20 -8.67 -46.00 23.55
CA LEU A 20 -9.99 -45.44 23.76
C LEU A 20 -10.45 -44.82 22.44
N PRO A 21 -11.69 -45.06 21.98
CA PRO A 21 -12.18 -44.45 20.76
C PRO A 21 -12.25 -42.94 20.96
N ALA A 22 -11.50 -42.21 20.15
CA ALA A 22 -11.59 -40.76 20.06
C ALA A 22 -13.03 -40.39 19.69
N ALA A 23 -13.70 -39.67 20.58
CA ALA A 23 -15.00 -39.10 20.28
C ALA A 23 -14.92 -38.29 19.00
N SER A 24 -15.57 -38.71 17.95
CA SER A 24 -15.71 -38.00 16.70
C SER A 24 -16.45 -36.69 16.99
N ARG A 25 -15.69 -35.57 17.05
CA ARG A 25 -16.31 -34.25 16.98
C ARG A 25 -17.02 -34.18 15.63
N GLY A 26 -18.33 -34.28 15.66
CA GLY A 26 -19.18 -34.09 14.49
C GLY A 26 -18.78 -32.78 13.82
N LYS A 27 -18.28 -32.87 12.59
CA LYS A 27 -18.13 -31.72 11.72
C LYS A 27 -19.53 -31.17 11.48
N GLY A 28 -19.86 -30.04 12.06
CA GLY A 28 -21.07 -29.32 11.72
C GLY A 28 -21.19 -29.18 10.20
N PRO A 29 -22.39 -29.06 9.65
CA PRO A 29 -22.58 -28.97 8.21
C PRO A 29 -21.72 -27.84 7.68
N LYS A 30 -20.81 -28.18 6.76
CA LYS A 30 -20.12 -27.16 5.96
C LYS A 30 -21.21 -26.40 5.22
N LYS A 31 -21.46 -25.14 5.58
CA LYS A 31 -22.20 -24.22 4.73
C LYS A 31 -21.43 -24.12 3.42
N THR A 32 -21.83 -24.89 2.43
CA THR A 32 -21.43 -24.61 1.04
C THR A 32 -22.12 -23.31 0.67
N CYS A 33 -21.32 -22.28 0.38
CA CYS A 33 -21.84 -21.05 -0.20
C CYS A 33 -22.18 -21.40 -1.65
N GLU A 34 -23.43 -21.76 -1.90
CA GLU A 34 -23.92 -21.98 -3.26
C GLU A 34 -24.28 -20.62 -3.84
N PHE A 35 -23.54 -20.20 -4.86
CA PHE A 35 -23.85 -19.04 -5.66
C PHE A 35 -24.82 -19.47 -6.78
N THR A 36 -25.78 -18.62 -7.09
CA THR A 36 -26.72 -18.78 -8.19
C THR A 36 -26.41 -17.77 -9.29
N ASP A 37 -26.91 -18.02 -10.51
CA ASP A 37 -26.77 -17.05 -11.60
C ASP A 37 -27.39 -15.68 -11.24
N ALA A 38 -28.37 -15.66 -10.34
CA ALA A 38 -28.98 -14.43 -9.85
C ALA A 38 -28.01 -13.54 -9.07
N ASP A 39 -26.97 -14.13 -8.44
CA ASP A 39 -25.96 -13.39 -7.68
C ASP A 39 -24.98 -12.64 -8.60
N PHE A 40 -24.94 -13.00 -9.86
CA PHE A 40 -24.05 -12.44 -10.88
C PHE A 40 -24.79 -11.72 -12.01
N ARG A 41 -26.09 -11.40 -11.83
CA ARG A 41 -26.87 -10.68 -12.87
C ARG A 41 -26.41 -9.22 -13.00
N THR A 42 -26.21 -8.82 -14.24
CA THR A 42 -25.77 -7.44 -14.61
C THR A 42 -26.77 -6.37 -14.23
N GLU A 43 -28.08 -6.67 -14.18
CA GLU A 43 -29.12 -5.72 -13.76
C GLU A 43 -28.92 -5.23 -12.31
N LYS A 44 -28.34 -6.07 -11.43
CA LYS A 44 -27.96 -5.66 -10.07
C LYS A 44 -26.70 -4.80 -10.06
N ILE A 45 -25.84 -4.96 -11.05
CA ILE A 45 -24.57 -4.19 -11.15
C ILE A 45 -24.88 -2.76 -11.64
N LEU A 46 -25.93 -2.55 -12.45
CA LEU A 46 -26.34 -1.22 -12.89
C LEU A 46 -26.81 -0.31 -11.75
N GLU A 47 -27.20 -0.88 -10.62
CA GLU A 47 -27.47 -0.13 -9.38
C GLU A 47 -26.21 0.05 -8.50
N ALA A 48 -25.06 -0.43 -8.94
CA ALA A 48 -23.81 -0.29 -8.21
C ALA A 48 -23.45 1.20 -8.05
N LEU A 49 -22.88 1.53 -6.91
CA LEU A 49 -22.39 2.87 -6.66
C LEU A 49 -21.36 3.26 -7.74
N PRO A 50 -21.43 4.45 -8.29
CA PRO A 50 -20.48 4.90 -9.31
C PRO A 50 -19.07 4.93 -8.72
N ILE A 51 -18.07 4.58 -9.53
CA ILE A 51 -16.65 4.75 -9.18
C ILE A 51 -16.38 6.24 -9.05
N ARG A 52 -15.93 6.67 -7.88
CA ARG A 52 -15.69 8.07 -7.57
C ARG A 52 -14.23 8.43 -7.35
N ALA A 53 -13.35 7.45 -7.21
CA ALA A 53 -11.93 7.65 -6.97
C ALA A 53 -11.09 6.76 -7.87
N THR A 54 -9.88 7.23 -8.19
CA THR A 54 -8.86 6.45 -8.90
C THR A 54 -7.49 6.70 -8.30
N PHE A 55 -6.59 5.74 -8.50
CA PHE A 55 -5.17 5.92 -8.23
C PHE A 55 -4.43 6.38 -9.48
N LEU A 56 -3.43 7.25 -9.30
CA LEU A 56 -2.39 7.55 -10.29
C LEU A 56 -1.07 6.96 -9.82
N ASP A 57 -0.38 6.29 -10.73
CA ASP A 57 0.96 5.76 -10.49
C ASP A 57 1.86 6.03 -11.70
N GLU A 58 2.85 6.91 -11.53
CA GLU A 58 3.82 7.27 -12.56
C GLU A 58 5.26 6.99 -12.09
N VAL A 59 5.42 6.33 -10.94
CA VAL A 59 6.75 6.08 -10.38
C VAL A 59 7.05 4.61 -10.10
N SER A 60 6.07 3.73 -10.11
CA SER A 60 6.29 2.30 -9.93
C SER A 60 7.01 1.70 -11.13
N TRP A 61 8.11 1.03 -10.86
CA TRP A 61 9.03 0.50 -11.89
C TRP A 61 8.46 -0.64 -12.74
N ASP A 62 7.40 -1.28 -12.26
CA ASP A 62 6.76 -2.45 -12.87
C ASP A 62 5.52 -2.11 -13.70
N ILE A 63 5.18 -0.83 -13.80
CA ILE A 63 4.14 -0.34 -14.70
C ILE A 63 4.71 0.53 -15.82
N PRO A 64 4.09 0.53 -17.01
CA PRO A 64 4.50 1.42 -18.08
C PRO A 64 4.23 2.88 -17.70
N HIS A 65 5.27 3.70 -17.69
CA HIS A 65 5.11 5.14 -17.52
C HIS A 65 4.53 5.74 -18.78
N GLN A 66 3.60 6.67 -18.62
CA GLN A 66 2.90 7.28 -19.74
C GLN A 66 3.82 8.24 -20.55
N ASN A 67 4.79 8.85 -19.90
CA ASN A 67 5.62 9.94 -20.46
C ASN A 67 4.77 11.07 -21.04
N TRP A 68 3.63 11.32 -20.44
CA TRP A 68 2.70 12.34 -20.86
C TRP A 68 3.14 13.72 -20.35
N GLY A 69 2.85 14.74 -21.21
CA GLY A 69 2.93 16.12 -20.80
C GLY A 69 1.60 16.65 -20.28
N VAL A 70 1.59 17.94 -20.00
CA VAL A 70 0.40 18.66 -19.49
C VAL A 70 -0.84 18.46 -20.37
N LYS A 71 -0.68 18.39 -21.68
CA LYS A 71 -1.81 18.27 -22.61
C LYS A 71 -2.54 16.92 -22.48
N GLU A 72 -1.78 15.87 -22.38
CA GLU A 72 -2.30 14.50 -22.25
C GLU A 72 -2.93 14.32 -20.87
N TRP A 73 -2.26 14.76 -19.82
CA TRP A 73 -2.81 14.71 -18.46
C TRP A 73 -4.07 15.57 -18.30
N ASP A 74 -4.12 16.74 -18.93
CA ASP A 74 -5.33 17.58 -18.92
C ASP A 74 -6.52 16.87 -19.58
N ALA A 75 -6.27 16.16 -20.69
CA ALA A 75 -7.31 15.39 -21.36
C ALA A 75 -7.78 14.20 -20.48
N ASP A 76 -6.86 13.54 -19.78
CA ASP A 76 -7.17 12.41 -18.89
C ASP A 76 -7.98 12.87 -17.67
N PHE A 77 -7.57 13.94 -16.99
CA PHE A 77 -8.32 14.51 -15.86
C PHE A 77 -9.73 14.95 -16.29
N LYS A 78 -9.85 15.53 -17.48
CA LYS A 78 -11.17 15.87 -18.05
C LYS A 78 -12.02 14.62 -18.26
N ALA A 79 -11.45 13.55 -18.80
CA ALA A 79 -12.16 12.29 -19.03
C ALA A 79 -12.58 11.64 -17.71
N MET A 80 -11.69 11.58 -16.73
CA MET A 80 -12.01 11.11 -15.38
C MET A 80 -13.19 11.86 -14.78
N LYS A 81 -13.16 13.20 -14.86
CA LYS A 81 -14.27 14.03 -14.36
C LYS A 81 -15.59 13.75 -15.08
N GLN A 82 -15.56 13.55 -16.39
CA GLN A 82 -16.76 13.21 -17.19
C GLN A 82 -17.34 11.84 -16.82
N MET A 83 -16.49 10.89 -16.41
CA MET A 83 -16.92 9.59 -15.91
C MET A 83 -17.48 9.62 -14.47
N GLY A 84 -17.43 10.77 -13.80
CA GLY A 84 -17.92 10.92 -12.42
C GLY A 84 -16.87 10.69 -11.35
N ILE A 85 -15.60 10.51 -11.72
CA ILE A 85 -14.47 10.44 -10.80
C ILE A 85 -14.24 11.85 -10.26
N ASN A 86 -14.24 12.00 -8.94
CA ASN A 86 -14.06 13.28 -8.26
C ASN A 86 -12.90 13.26 -7.24
N THR A 87 -12.21 12.14 -7.14
CA THR A 87 -11.07 11.97 -6.23
C THR A 87 -9.93 11.26 -6.94
N VAL A 88 -8.75 11.83 -6.82
CA VAL A 88 -7.50 11.27 -7.36
C VAL A 88 -6.56 11.00 -6.20
N VAL A 89 -5.99 9.82 -6.15
CA VAL A 89 -4.99 9.43 -5.16
C VAL A 89 -3.67 9.19 -5.88
N LEU A 90 -2.68 10.04 -5.66
CA LEU A 90 -1.31 9.69 -6.04
C LEU A 90 -0.86 8.54 -5.15
N ILE A 91 -0.67 7.35 -5.71
CA ILE A 91 -0.42 6.15 -4.91
C ILE A 91 0.85 6.29 -4.07
N ARG A 92 1.85 6.99 -4.60
CA ARG A 92 3.11 7.29 -3.90
C ARG A 92 3.86 8.46 -4.56
N ALA A 93 4.48 9.28 -3.72
CA ALA A 93 5.38 10.34 -4.19
C ALA A 93 6.70 9.80 -4.73
N GLY A 94 7.03 8.58 -4.35
CA GLY A 94 8.20 7.88 -4.85
C GLY A 94 8.28 6.43 -4.37
N LEU A 95 8.99 5.63 -5.14
CA LEU A 95 9.27 4.22 -4.90
C LEU A 95 10.75 3.96 -5.12
N GLY A 96 11.48 3.68 -4.05
CA GLY A 96 12.93 3.47 -4.12
C GLY A 96 13.66 4.66 -4.75
N SER A 97 14.20 4.48 -5.94
CA SER A 97 14.98 5.52 -6.64
C SER A 97 14.16 6.44 -7.56
N TRP A 98 12.88 6.21 -7.72
CA TRP A 98 12.01 7.06 -8.56
C TRP A 98 11.09 7.91 -7.71
N ILE A 99 11.02 9.21 -8.00
CA ILE A 99 10.17 10.17 -7.28
C ILE A 99 9.41 11.05 -8.28
N ALA A 100 8.19 11.46 -7.91
CA ALA A 100 7.27 12.19 -8.79
C ALA A 100 7.64 13.69 -8.97
N ALA A 101 8.44 14.23 -8.07
CA ALA A 101 8.87 15.63 -8.09
C ALA A 101 10.24 15.77 -7.37
N PRO A 102 10.97 16.86 -7.60
CA PRO A 102 12.26 17.10 -6.94
C PRO A 102 12.07 17.52 -5.48
N PHE A 103 11.91 16.53 -4.59
CA PHE A 103 11.86 16.76 -3.15
C PHE A 103 13.26 16.85 -2.55
N ASP A 104 13.58 17.97 -1.92
CA ASP A 104 14.93 18.23 -1.38
C ASP A 104 15.36 17.19 -0.34
N CYS A 105 14.44 16.77 0.51
CA CYS A 105 14.72 15.74 1.52
C CYS A 105 15.14 14.40 0.89
N LEU A 106 14.55 14.02 -0.24
CA LEU A 106 14.89 12.80 -0.96
C LEU A 106 16.11 12.98 -1.87
N LEU A 107 16.27 14.15 -2.50
CA LEU A 107 17.44 14.48 -3.32
C LEU A 107 18.75 14.42 -2.52
N ARG A 108 18.72 14.81 -1.26
CA ARG A 108 19.89 14.71 -0.37
C ARG A 108 20.39 13.28 -0.15
N THR A 109 19.55 12.27 -0.41
CA THR A 109 19.99 10.86 -0.36
C THR A 109 20.94 10.51 -1.52
N GLY A 110 20.97 11.32 -2.59
CA GLY A 110 21.83 11.15 -3.77
C GLY A 110 21.47 9.96 -4.67
N LYS A 111 20.34 9.32 -4.44
CA LYS A 111 19.96 8.05 -5.10
C LYS A 111 18.66 8.11 -5.91
N VAL A 112 18.03 9.27 -5.98
CA VAL A 112 16.71 9.39 -6.61
C VAL A 112 16.78 10.06 -7.99
N LYS A 113 15.80 9.71 -8.82
CA LYS A 113 15.55 10.25 -10.16
C LYS A 113 14.13 10.76 -10.22
N TYR A 114 13.91 11.84 -10.93
CA TYR A 114 12.61 12.45 -11.11
C TYR A 114 12.40 12.88 -12.57
N PRO A 115 11.15 12.99 -13.02
CA PRO A 115 10.83 13.45 -14.35
C PRO A 115 11.18 14.94 -14.51
N PRO A 116 11.33 15.43 -15.76
CA PRO A 116 11.62 16.84 -16.03
C PRO A 116 10.45 17.78 -15.66
N VAL A 117 9.28 17.21 -15.39
CA VAL A 117 8.06 17.92 -14.97
C VAL A 117 7.78 17.59 -13.51
N ASP A 118 7.41 18.59 -12.71
CA ASP A 118 6.87 18.36 -11.36
C ASP A 118 5.46 17.79 -11.50
N LEU A 119 5.36 16.46 -11.39
CA LEU A 119 4.08 15.77 -11.55
C LEU A 119 3.09 16.10 -10.42
N VAL A 120 3.60 16.38 -9.21
CA VAL A 120 2.75 16.71 -8.07
C VAL A 120 2.06 18.05 -8.27
N GLU A 121 2.84 19.08 -8.64
CA GLU A 121 2.28 20.39 -8.97
C GLU A 121 1.26 20.29 -10.11
N MET A 122 1.61 19.57 -11.17
CA MET A 122 0.73 19.40 -12.33
C MET A 122 -0.59 18.71 -11.95
N PHE A 123 -0.54 17.62 -11.18
CA PHE A 123 -1.74 16.88 -10.80
C PHE A 123 -2.63 17.69 -9.84
N LEU A 124 -2.04 18.44 -8.93
CA LEU A 124 -2.77 19.35 -8.05
C LEU A 124 -3.42 20.49 -8.83
N ALA A 125 -2.70 21.13 -9.76
CA ALA A 125 -3.24 22.18 -10.62
C ALA A 125 -4.39 21.65 -11.50
N LEU A 126 -4.29 20.44 -12.03
CA LEU A 126 -5.37 19.80 -12.78
C LEU A 126 -6.54 19.42 -11.90
N SER A 127 -6.28 18.95 -10.68
CA SER A 127 -7.32 18.67 -9.70
C SER A 127 -8.09 19.94 -9.30
N ASP A 128 -7.39 21.05 -9.07
CA ASP A 128 -7.99 22.36 -8.84
C ASP A 128 -8.86 22.80 -10.03
N LYS A 129 -8.34 22.66 -11.26
CA LYS A 129 -9.03 23.02 -12.50
C LYS A 129 -10.35 22.28 -12.69
N TYR A 130 -10.37 20.99 -12.39
CA TYR A 130 -11.55 20.14 -12.59
C TYR A 130 -12.40 19.97 -11.33
N GLY A 131 -12.05 20.61 -10.22
CA GLY A 131 -12.76 20.49 -8.93
C GLY A 131 -12.80 19.04 -8.45
N MET A 132 -11.62 18.39 -8.43
CA MET A 132 -11.41 17.04 -7.92
C MET A 132 -10.62 17.10 -6.62
N ASP A 133 -10.89 16.19 -5.72
CA ASP A 133 -10.11 16.02 -4.49
C ASP A 133 -8.80 15.26 -4.81
N PHE A 134 -7.68 15.71 -4.25
CA PHE A 134 -6.38 15.07 -4.41
C PHE A 134 -5.85 14.57 -3.06
N TRP A 135 -5.41 13.31 -3.05
CA TRP A 135 -4.76 12.69 -1.89
C TRP A 135 -3.32 12.36 -2.25
N PHE A 136 -2.42 12.87 -1.43
CA PHE A 136 -0.98 12.71 -1.66
C PHE A 136 -0.46 11.42 -1.03
N GLY A 137 0.11 10.52 -1.85
CA GLY A 137 0.80 9.32 -1.39
C GLY A 137 2.22 9.61 -0.93
N THR A 138 2.60 9.04 0.20
CA THR A 138 3.93 9.19 0.78
C THR A 138 5.02 8.47 -0.01
N TYR A 139 6.26 8.49 0.47
CA TYR A 139 7.39 7.82 -0.16
C TYR A 139 7.58 6.42 0.43
N ASP A 140 7.79 5.43 -0.42
CA ASP A 140 8.23 4.08 -0.06
C ASP A 140 9.70 3.92 -0.45
N SER A 141 10.60 3.78 0.52
CA SER A 141 12.01 3.62 0.24
C SER A 141 12.37 2.28 -0.45
N CYS A 142 11.47 1.32 -0.49
CA CYS A 142 11.71 -0.07 -0.90
C CYS A 142 12.81 -0.78 -0.10
N TYR A 143 13.29 -0.18 0.97
CA TYR A 143 14.43 -0.72 1.71
C TYR A 143 14.25 -0.65 3.22
N HIS A 144 14.20 0.55 3.80
CA HIS A 144 14.31 0.73 5.25
C HIS A 144 13.29 -0.08 6.05
N TRP A 145 12.03 0.01 5.70
CA TRP A 145 11.01 -0.72 6.44
C TRP A 145 11.00 -2.23 6.17
N HIS A 146 11.50 -2.68 4.99
CA HIS A 146 11.66 -4.10 4.67
C HIS A 146 12.76 -4.77 5.50
N VAL A 147 13.83 -4.04 5.82
CA VAL A 147 14.94 -4.54 6.65
C VAL A 147 14.77 -4.23 8.13
N GLY A 148 13.66 -3.62 8.53
CA GLY A 148 13.35 -3.32 9.93
C GLY A 148 13.88 -1.97 10.44
N GLU A 149 14.40 -1.12 9.57
CA GLU A 149 14.86 0.24 9.89
C GLU A 149 13.68 1.24 9.85
N TYR A 150 12.64 0.96 10.63
CA TYR A 150 11.36 1.69 10.60
C TYR A 150 11.51 3.17 10.94
N GLU A 151 12.41 3.50 11.83
CA GLU A 151 12.69 4.87 12.25
C GLU A 151 13.20 5.73 11.09
N LYS A 152 14.04 5.17 10.22
CA LYS A 152 14.54 5.85 9.02
C LYS A 152 13.43 6.10 7.99
N GLU A 153 12.56 5.11 7.80
CA GLU A 153 11.38 5.27 6.92
C GLU A 153 10.47 6.38 7.42
N ILE A 154 10.21 6.41 8.73
CA ILE A 154 9.39 7.43 9.38
C ILE A 154 10.04 8.81 9.23
N GLU A 155 11.33 8.94 9.53
CA GLU A 155 12.06 10.21 9.48
C GLU A 155 12.05 10.82 8.07
N LEU A 156 12.34 10.02 7.04
CA LEU A 156 12.30 10.46 5.64
C LEU A 156 10.90 10.96 5.27
N ASN A 157 9.87 10.23 5.66
CA ASN A 157 8.50 10.61 5.32
C ASN A 157 8.00 11.82 6.13
N MET A 158 8.43 12.02 7.36
CA MET A 158 8.13 13.25 8.10
C MET A 158 8.72 14.47 7.41
N GLN A 159 10.00 14.41 7.00
CA GLN A 159 10.63 15.47 6.23
C GLN A 159 9.91 15.73 4.90
N LEU A 160 9.49 14.67 4.22
CA LEU A 160 8.71 14.78 2.98
C LEU A 160 7.34 15.45 3.22
N ILE A 161 6.63 15.06 4.26
CA ILE A 161 5.33 15.65 4.61
C ILE A 161 5.47 17.16 4.88
N ASP A 162 6.51 17.56 5.63
CA ASP A 162 6.80 18.96 5.90
C ASP A 162 7.07 19.75 4.61
N GLU A 163 7.93 19.23 3.75
CA GLU A 163 8.29 19.84 2.47
C GLU A 163 7.09 19.94 1.52
N VAL A 164 6.34 18.87 1.39
CA VAL A 164 5.14 18.78 0.55
C VAL A 164 4.08 19.76 1.00
N TRP A 165 3.82 19.82 2.30
CA TRP A 165 2.81 20.75 2.81
C TRP A 165 3.23 22.20 2.62
N ALA A 166 4.48 22.51 2.89
CA ALA A 166 5.02 23.87 2.65
C ALA A 166 4.93 24.27 1.18
N LYS A 167 5.19 23.35 0.25
CA LYS A 167 5.21 23.63 -1.18
C LYS A 167 3.83 23.62 -1.82
N TYR A 168 3.00 22.62 -1.52
CA TYR A 168 1.76 22.33 -2.24
C TYR A 168 0.48 22.51 -1.40
N GLY A 169 0.57 22.74 -0.12
CA GLY A 169 -0.58 22.86 0.78
C GLY A 169 -1.54 24.02 0.46
N HIS A 170 -1.16 24.92 -0.46
CA HIS A 170 -1.98 26.02 -0.93
C HIS A 170 -3.04 25.60 -1.96
N HIS A 171 -2.93 24.41 -2.56
CA HIS A 171 -3.91 23.91 -3.51
C HIS A 171 -5.22 23.52 -2.83
N LYS A 172 -6.32 24.00 -3.39
CA LYS A 172 -7.68 23.72 -2.85
C LYS A 172 -8.06 22.26 -2.94
N SER A 173 -7.50 21.56 -3.92
CA SER A 173 -7.71 20.13 -4.16
C SER A 173 -6.97 19.24 -3.18
N PHE A 174 -5.93 19.73 -2.49
CA PHE A 174 -5.17 18.91 -1.53
C PHE A 174 -6.06 18.57 -0.32
N ARG A 175 -6.54 17.33 -0.21
CA ARG A 175 -7.57 16.94 0.77
C ARG A 175 -7.07 15.94 1.81
N GLY A 176 -5.96 15.31 1.60
CA GLY A 176 -5.46 14.33 2.56
C GLY A 176 -4.21 13.59 2.11
N TRP A 177 -3.81 12.66 2.96
CA TRP A 177 -2.60 11.88 2.83
C TRP A 177 -2.91 10.40 2.66
N TYR A 178 -2.18 9.74 1.79
CA TYR A 178 -2.22 8.31 1.60
C TYR A 178 -0.87 7.71 2.02
N LEU A 179 -0.87 6.78 2.98
CA LEU A 179 0.34 6.14 3.45
C LEU A 179 0.68 4.97 2.54
N SER A 180 1.76 5.10 1.78
CA SER A 180 2.06 4.29 0.59
C SER A 180 2.70 2.93 0.88
N GLN A 181 3.15 2.66 2.11
CA GLN A 181 3.81 1.41 2.46
C GLN A 181 2.84 0.23 2.35
N GLU A 182 3.10 -0.68 1.44
CA GLU A 182 2.26 -1.86 1.23
C GLU A 182 2.58 -2.96 2.24
N ILE A 183 1.57 -3.36 3.00
CA ILE A 183 1.71 -4.36 4.05
C ILE A 183 1.46 -5.78 3.54
N SER A 184 2.20 -6.72 4.09
CA SER A 184 1.98 -8.15 3.90
C SER A 184 1.85 -8.86 5.25
N ARG A 185 1.50 -10.13 5.23
CA ARG A 185 1.48 -10.96 6.46
C ARG A 185 2.84 -11.06 7.15
N ARG A 186 3.93 -10.72 6.46
CA ARG A 186 5.31 -10.74 7.00
C ARG A 186 5.74 -9.39 7.55
N THR A 187 5.03 -8.32 7.22
CA THR A 187 5.37 -6.97 7.67
C THR A 187 5.07 -6.83 9.16
N ARG A 188 6.08 -6.43 9.93
CA ARG A 188 5.97 -6.16 11.37
C ARG A 188 5.97 -4.65 11.60
N ASN A 189 5.44 -4.22 12.75
CA ASN A 189 5.47 -2.82 13.20
C ASN A 189 4.88 -1.78 12.23
N VAL A 190 4.11 -2.18 11.22
CA VAL A 190 3.49 -1.27 10.26
C VAL A 190 2.54 -0.27 10.92
N SER A 191 1.83 -0.69 11.96
CA SER A 191 0.97 0.20 12.75
C SER A 191 1.76 1.33 13.41
N LYS A 192 3.01 1.07 13.83
CA LYS A 192 3.91 2.10 14.38
C LYS A 192 4.29 3.12 13.31
N ILE A 193 4.63 2.66 12.09
CA ILE A 193 4.96 3.52 10.95
C ILE A 193 3.75 4.41 10.62
N TYR A 194 2.60 3.79 10.38
CA TYR A 194 1.38 4.51 10.01
C TYR A 194 0.93 5.49 11.10
N ALA A 195 1.01 5.09 12.37
CA ALA A 195 0.64 5.95 13.47
C ALA A 195 1.57 7.17 13.62
N ALA A 196 2.87 7.01 13.37
CA ALA A 196 3.83 8.11 13.44
C ALA A 196 3.61 9.09 12.28
N MET A 197 3.63 8.60 11.05
CA MET A 197 3.46 9.42 9.85
C MET A 197 2.08 10.08 9.78
N GLY A 198 1.02 9.33 10.10
CA GLY A 198 -0.34 9.85 10.06
C GLY A 198 -0.62 10.92 11.13
N ARG A 199 -0.02 10.81 12.33
CA ARG A 199 -0.09 11.88 13.32
C ARG A 199 0.61 13.14 12.83
N HIS A 200 1.84 13.00 12.34
CA HIS A 200 2.63 14.12 11.84
C HIS A 200 1.91 14.85 10.69
N ALA A 201 1.39 14.09 9.73
CA ALA A 201 0.61 14.65 8.61
C ALA A 201 -0.59 15.47 9.08
N LYS A 202 -1.33 14.96 10.08
CA LYS A 202 -2.45 15.68 10.69
C LYS A 202 -2.03 16.92 11.47
N GLU A 203 -0.93 16.84 12.22
CA GLU A 203 -0.40 17.97 12.98
C GLU A 203 0.02 19.12 12.09
N ILE A 204 0.69 18.82 10.96
CA ILE A 204 1.20 19.83 10.02
C ILE A 204 0.09 20.42 9.16
N SER A 205 -0.84 19.61 8.66
CA SER A 205 -1.81 20.05 7.65
C SER A 205 -3.22 20.27 8.17
N GLY A 206 -3.58 19.70 9.30
CA GLY A 206 -4.97 19.63 9.77
C GLY A 206 -5.85 18.67 8.96
N LEU A 207 -5.30 17.97 7.96
CA LEU A 207 -6.00 17.05 7.07
C LEU A 207 -5.96 15.60 7.56
N SER A 208 -6.80 14.75 6.97
CA SER A 208 -6.86 13.31 7.29
C SER A 208 -5.74 12.54 6.61
#